data_07c40a9445617b5d4ab0964e6ce345c7
#
_entry.id   07c40a9445617b5d4ab0964e6ce345c7
#
_cell.length_a   1.000
_cell.length_b   1.000
_cell.length_c   1.000
_cell.angle_alpha   90.00
_cell.angle_beta   90.00
_cell.angle_gamma   90.00
#
_symmetry.space_group_name_H-M   'P 1'
#
loop_
_entity.id
_entity.type
_entity.pdbx_description
1 polymer ?
#
loop_
_entity_poly.entity_id
_entity_poly.type
_entity_poly.pdbx_seq_one_letter_code
_entity_poly.pdbx_strand_id
1 'polypeptide(L)' 'MGQKKYPDELRERATRMALDALADPARAKGAIRRIGEELGVHPEALRTWVKK' A
#
# COMPACT_ATOMS: atom_id res chain seq x y z
N MET A 1 7.20 5.55 17.64
CA MET A 1 7.14 5.31 17.51
C MET A 1 6.49 4.50 17.12
N GLY A 2 6.32 4.20 17.23
CA GLY A 2 5.59 3.38 16.98
C GLY A 2 5.34 2.80 15.77
N GLN A 3 5.64 2.67 15.23
CA GLN A 3 5.42 2.39 14.16
C GLN A 3 5.65 1.06 13.89
N LYS A 4 5.09 0.46 13.58
CA LYS A 4 5.15 -0.68 13.35
C LYS A 4 6.02 -0.95 12.48
N LYS A 5 6.56 -1.63 12.35
CA LYS A 5 7.41 -1.85 11.58
C LYS A 5 7.04 -2.84 10.62
N TYR A 6 6.91 -2.66 9.37
CA TYR A 6 6.66 -3.62 8.33
C TYR A 6 8.00 -3.98 7.71
N PRO A 7 8.22 -5.24 7.42
CA PRO A 7 9.47 -5.65 6.78
C PRO A 7 9.64 -4.95 5.45
N ASP A 8 10.88 -4.73 5.07
CA ASP A 8 11.16 -4.07 3.81
C ASP A 8 10.54 -4.81 2.64
N GLU A 9 10.58 -6.11 2.67
CA GLU A 9 9.99 -6.90 1.62
C GLU A 9 8.52 -6.64 1.48
N LEU A 10 7.83 -6.60 2.59
CA LEU A 10 6.39 -6.37 2.56
C LEU A 10 6.10 -4.96 2.06
N ARG A 11 6.87 -4.01 2.53
CA ARG A 11 6.66 -2.63 2.13
C ARG A 11 6.86 -2.47 0.63
N GLU A 12 7.90 -3.07 0.11
CA GLU A 12 8.16 -3.00 -1.30
C GLU A 12 7.06 -3.63 -2.11
N ARG A 13 6.63 -4.79 -1.70
CA ARG A 13 5.57 -5.48 -2.39
C ARG A 13 4.28 -4.68 -2.36
N ALA A 14 3.91 -4.17 -1.20
CA ALA A 14 2.69 -3.41 -1.07
C ALA A 14 2.73 -2.15 -1.93
N THR A 15 3.85 -1.46 -1.90
CA THR A 15 3.99 -0.24 -2.67
C THR A 15 3.87 -0.53 -4.15
N ARG A 16 4.53 -1.59 -4.60
CA ARG A 16 4.49 -1.94 -5.99
C ARG A 16 3.09 -2.32 -6.44
N MET A 17 2.39 -3.10 -5.64
CA MET A 17 1.04 -3.49 -5.97
C MET A 17 0.15 -2.27 -6.02
N ALA A 18 0.34 -1.36 -5.09
CA ALA A 18 -0.46 -0.16 -5.04
C ALA A 18 -0.23 0.72 -6.25
N LEU A 19 1.03 0.92 -6.61
CA LEU A 19 1.34 1.75 -7.76
C LEU A 19 0.76 1.15 -9.03
N ASP A 20 0.83 -0.16 -9.11
CA ASP A 20 0.31 -0.85 -10.27
C ASP A 20 -1.21 -0.67 -10.37
N ALA A 21 -1.88 -0.79 -9.26
CA ALA A 21 -3.32 -0.63 -9.24
C ALA A 21 -3.72 0.81 -9.52
N LEU A 22 -2.95 1.75 -8.98
CA LEU A 22 -3.26 3.15 -9.16
C LEU A 22 -3.07 3.60 -10.61
N ALA A 23 -2.31 2.87 -11.36
CA ALA A 23 -2.08 3.20 -12.75
C ALA A 23 -3.33 2.93 -13.57
N ASP A 24 -4.21 2.11 -13.06
CA ASP A 24 -5.44 1.78 -13.77
C ASP A 24 -6.60 2.51 -13.08
N PRO A 25 -7.18 3.50 -13.73
CA PRO A 25 -8.25 4.30 -13.12
C PRO A 25 -9.40 3.44 -12.59
N ALA A 26 -9.70 2.38 -13.26
CA ALA A 26 -10.79 1.53 -12.83
C ALA A 26 -10.49 0.81 -11.53
N ARG A 27 -9.23 0.51 -11.30
CA ARG A 27 -8.85 -0.21 -10.10
C ARG A 27 -8.33 0.71 -9.01
N ALA A 28 -7.97 1.91 -9.37
CA ALA A 28 -7.40 2.84 -8.40
C ALA A 28 -8.32 3.12 -7.24
N LYS A 29 -9.64 3.19 -7.49
CA LYS A 29 -10.54 3.46 -6.44
C LYS A 29 -10.52 2.42 -5.37
N GLY A 30 -10.18 2.72 -4.21
CA GLY A 30 -10.15 1.79 -3.10
C GLY A 30 -8.98 0.82 -3.14
N ALA A 31 -8.07 0.99 -4.06
CA ALA A 31 -6.95 0.07 -4.18
C ALA A 31 -6.08 0.07 -2.93
N ILE A 32 -5.78 1.23 -2.42
CA ILE A 32 -4.93 1.34 -1.25
C ILE A 32 -5.52 0.57 -0.07
N ARG A 33 -6.79 0.77 0.16
CA ARG A 33 -7.45 0.11 1.25
C ARG A 33 -7.49 -1.40 1.05
N ARG A 34 -7.84 -1.82 -0.14
CA ARG A 34 -7.93 -3.21 -0.42
C ARG A 34 -6.58 -3.92 -0.29
N ILE A 35 -5.56 -3.35 -0.86
CA ILE A 35 -4.23 -3.95 -0.80
C ILE A 35 -3.75 -3.97 0.64
N GLY A 36 -4.00 -2.89 1.38
CA GLY A 36 -3.62 -2.84 2.77
C GLY A 36 -4.24 -3.96 3.56
N GLU A 37 -5.51 -4.19 3.34
CA GLU A 37 -6.22 -5.24 4.06
C GLU A 37 -5.68 -6.60 3.68
N GLU A 38 -5.43 -6.78 2.42
CA GLU A 38 -4.93 -8.03 1.93
C GLU A 38 -3.56 -8.40 2.48
N LEU A 39 -2.69 -7.44 2.58
CA LEU A 39 -1.34 -7.67 3.05
C LEU A 39 -1.14 -7.40 4.53
N GLY A 40 -2.18 -6.96 5.19
CA GLY A 40 -2.04 -6.66 6.60
C GLY A 40 -1.30 -5.35 6.85
N VAL A 41 -1.37 -4.44 5.91
CA VAL A 41 -0.71 -3.15 6.03
C VAL A 41 -1.74 -2.08 6.24
N HIS A 42 -1.46 -1.16 7.13
CA HIS A 42 -2.40 -0.08 7.40
C HIS A 42 -2.49 0.80 6.15
N PRO A 43 -3.70 1.13 5.72
CA PRO A 43 -3.89 1.93 4.50
C PRO A 43 -3.14 3.24 4.53
N GLU A 44 -3.06 3.85 5.69
CA GLU A 44 -2.37 5.12 5.79
C GLU A 44 -0.88 4.98 5.53
N ALA A 45 -0.30 3.90 6.00
CA ALA A 45 1.10 3.67 5.76
C ALA A 45 1.33 3.46 4.27
N LEU A 46 0.46 2.67 3.67
CA LEU A 46 0.60 2.38 2.26
C LEU A 46 0.47 3.64 1.44
N ARG A 47 -0.46 4.48 1.81
CA ARG A 47 -0.68 5.72 1.12
C ARG A 47 0.57 6.60 1.18
N THR A 48 1.19 6.65 2.34
CA THR A 48 2.38 7.43 2.52
C THR A 48 3.50 6.91 1.64
N TRP A 49 3.63 5.60 1.56
CA TRP A 49 4.68 5.02 0.74
C TRP A 49 4.53 5.36 -0.73
N VAL A 50 3.33 5.25 -1.25
CA VAL A 50 3.15 5.54 -2.68
C VAL A 50 3.22 7.02 -2.96
N LYS A 51 2.94 7.85 -1.96
CA LYS A 51 2.98 9.25 -2.15
C LYS A 51 4.39 9.77 -2.30
N LYS A 52 5.31 9.14 -1.64
CA LYS A 52 6.67 9.57 -1.76
C LYS A 52 7.17 9.32 -3.15
#